data_8cfe38886619677df3ccc80097199857
#
_entry.id   8cfe38886619677df3ccc80097199857
#
_cell.length_a   1.000
_cell.length_b   1.000
_cell.length_c   1.000
_cell.angle_alpha   90.00
_cell.angle_beta   90.00
_cell.angle_gamma   90.00
#
_symmetry.space_group_name_H-M   'P 1'
#
loop_
_entity.id
_entity.type
_entity.pdbx_description
1 polymer ?
#
loop_
_entity_poly.entity_id
_entity_poly.type
_entity_poly.pdbx_seq_one_letter_code
_entity_poly.pdbx_strand_id
1 'polypeptide(L)'
;MQSIVENTKAPIVFHILHDDTLNEINKNKLSFIADNSGNDIEFHHFNSDVFGTFADSMNRFAIGTMFRIMLPDIMPDLKKIIYLDYDLFVNTDIEELWNLNIDNYCLAAAQDCSTIRNWGTPYAVAAGQTSRDRYFNAGVLCMNLDNIRKNGSLFQQVIDYLNDNPRTWLPDQDALNAIFSGKTLLIDEKWNYFIDEARKNNEKAEKKIYHYAATLLMLHTNNEIDRAYYFTILRTPWGEQMEDGLLCNSMGRIVDRTGMLEKLLKKVTQNNIRLVFYGGENSSIRNAMRLLNRNFDSCEWHEHLKENEIICDDNTVYIVSAEADDGNGLEILANAGLENGENYFITQRFLHYTEGGFAL
;
A
#
# COMPACT_ATOMS: atom_id res chain seq x y z
N MET A 1 6.27 10.98 4.21
CA MET A 1 6.99 12.29 4.25
C MET A 1 6.90 13.04 2.92
N GLN A 2 7.42 12.51 1.79
CA GLN A 2 7.45 13.23 0.50
C GLN A 2 6.09 13.82 0.10
N SER A 3 5.02 13.03 0.17
CA SER A 3 3.67 13.52 -0.16
C SER A 3 3.17 14.62 0.79
N ILE A 4 3.65 14.64 2.03
CA ILE A 4 3.29 15.69 3.00
C ILE A 4 3.95 17.01 2.62
N VAL A 5 5.26 17.01 2.38
CA VAL A 5 6.01 18.24 2.04
C VAL A 5 5.60 18.83 0.68
N GLU A 6 5.08 18.00 -0.23
CA GLU A 6 4.55 18.47 -1.52
C GLU A 6 3.19 19.15 -1.40
N ASN A 7 2.41 18.83 -0.38
CA ASN A 7 1.02 19.30 -0.24
C ASN A 7 0.80 20.26 0.94
N THR A 8 1.75 20.39 1.87
CA THR A 8 1.64 21.24 3.07
C THR A 8 2.73 22.30 3.04
N LYS A 9 2.32 23.56 3.27
CA LYS A 9 3.24 24.70 3.27
C LYS A 9 3.65 25.15 4.67
N ALA A 10 2.86 24.81 5.68
CA ALA A 10 3.19 25.11 7.06
C ALA A 10 4.48 24.39 7.48
N PRO A 11 5.32 25.00 8.33
CA PRO A 11 6.51 24.34 8.87
C PRO A 11 6.12 23.07 9.64
N ILE A 12 6.89 22.00 9.43
CA ILE A 12 6.64 20.69 10.03
C ILE A 12 7.89 20.23 10.78
N VAL A 13 7.68 19.65 11.95
CA VAL A 13 8.68 18.83 12.63
C VAL A 13 8.25 17.36 12.48
N PHE A 14 9.04 16.57 11.76
CA PHE A 14 8.78 15.15 11.60
C PHE A 14 9.39 14.37 12.77
N HIS A 15 8.56 13.65 13.51
CA HIS A 15 9.00 12.72 14.56
C HIS A 15 8.92 11.29 14.02
N ILE A 16 10.07 10.67 13.77
CA ILE A 16 10.17 9.32 13.24
C ILE A 16 10.35 8.32 14.37
N LEU A 17 9.32 7.53 14.61
CA LEU A 17 9.34 6.44 15.58
C LEU A 17 9.94 5.19 14.92
N HIS A 18 10.97 4.61 15.47
CA HIS A 18 11.67 3.50 14.84
C HIS A 18 12.32 2.55 15.84
N ASP A 19 12.55 1.32 15.40
CA ASP A 19 13.38 0.31 16.08
C ASP A 19 14.75 0.15 15.39
N ASP A 20 15.46 -0.92 15.69
CA ASP A 20 16.79 -1.23 15.13
C ASP A 20 16.79 -1.53 13.63
N THR A 21 15.62 -1.67 13.00
CA THR A 21 15.52 -1.93 11.56
C THR A 21 15.80 -0.70 10.71
N LEU A 22 15.64 0.51 11.26
CA LEU A 22 15.96 1.75 10.56
C LEU A 22 17.46 2.07 10.64
N ASN A 23 18.20 1.75 9.58
CA ASN A 23 19.62 2.01 9.49
C ASN A 23 19.97 3.47 9.17
N GLU A 24 21.24 3.85 9.38
CA GLU A 24 21.71 5.24 9.17
C GLU A 24 21.57 5.72 7.71
N ILE A 25 21.69 4.83 6.72
CA ILE A 25 21.48 5.19 5.32
C ILE A 25 20.04 5.69 5.10
N ASN A 26 19.08 4.98 5.66
CA ASN A 26 17.68 5.36 5.54
C ASN A 26 17.33 6.59 6.38
N LYS A 27 17.95 6.77 7.57
CA LYS A 27 17.82 8.02 8.35
C LYS A 27 18.31 9.22 7.54
N ASN A 28 19.48 9.12 6.90
CA ASN A 28 20.01 10.18 6.05
C ASN A 28 19.09 10.51 4.86
N LYS A 29 18.48 9.49 4.26
CA LYS A 29 17.49 9.69 3.18
C LYS A 29 16.22 10.40 3.68
N LEU A 30 15.75 10.09 4.89
CA LEU A 30 14.61 10.78 5.51
C LEU A 30 14.96 12.23 5.84
N SER A 31 16.14 12.46 6.44
CA SER A 31 16.66 13.80 6.72
C SER A 31 16.77 14.65 5.45
N PHE A 32 17.25 14.06 4.35
CA PHE A 32 17.33 14.75 3.06
C PHE A 32 15.96 15.28 2.58
N ILE A 33 14.86 14.53 2.81
CA ILE A 33 13.50 15.00 2.46
C ILE A 33 13.10 16.20 3.32
N ALA A 34 13.35 16.14 4.63
CA ALA A 34 13.03 17.24 5.55
C ALA A 34 13.85 18.49 5.21
N ASP A 35 15.18 18.36 5.11
CA ASP A 35 16.11 19.46 4.84
C ASP A 35 15.79 20.18 3.51
N ASN A 36 15.56 19.42 2.44
CA ASN A 36 15.25 19.99 1.13
C ASN A 36 13.90 20.73 1.08
N SER A 37 13.03 20.46 2.00
CA SER A 37 11.74 21.13 2.14
C SER A 37 11.70 22.21 3.22
N GLY A 38 12.85 22.44 3.91
CA GLY A 38 12.95 23.43 4.99
C GLY A 38 12.19 23.05 6.26
N ASN A 39 12.07 21.74 6.50
CA ASN A 39 11.40 21.17 7.66
C ASN A 39 12.40 20.49 8.60
N ASP A 40 12.03 20.31 9.86
CA ASP A 40 12.83 19.62 10.85
C ASP A 40 12.46 18.14 10.96
N ILE A 41 13.41 17.32 11.45
CA ILE A 41 13.20 15.89 11.67
C ILE A 41 13.89 15.44 12.97
N GLU A 42 13.17 14.64 13.74
CA GLU A 42 13.66 14.01 14.98
C GLU A 42 13.43 12.51 14.92
N PHE A 43 14.43 11.72 15.34
CA PHE A 43 14.36 10.27 15.38
C PHE A 43 14.20 9.78 16.81
N HIS A 44 13.18 8.97 17.05
CA HIS A 44 12.86 8.38 18.35
C HIS A 44 13.01 6.87 18.27
N HIS A 45 14.12 6.38 18.85
CA HIS A 45 14.42 4.95 18.88
C HIS A 45 13.66 4.25 20.00
N PHE A 46 13.07 3.11 19.68
CA PHE A 46 12.39 2.23 20.62
C PHE A 46 13.06 0.86 20.65
N ASN A 47 13.28 0.36 21.87
CA ASN A 47 13.58 -1.04 22.03
C ASN A 47 12.25 -1.84 22.00
N SER A 48 12.11 -2.74 21.03
CA SER A 48 10.95 -3.60 20.88
C SER A 48 10.70 -4.52 22.07
N ASP A 49 11.73 -4.78 22.90
CA ASP A 49 11.61 -5.58 24.13
C ASP A 49 10.64 -5.02 25.15
N VAL A 50 10.29 -3.72 25.05
CA VAL A 50 9.28 -3.07 25.91
C VAL A 50 7.91 -3.76 25.80
N PHE A 51 7.61 -4.37 24.66
CA PHE A 51 6.34 -5.08 24.44
C PHE A 51 6.40 -6.55 24.92
N GLY A 52 7.59 -7.09 25.28
CA GLY A 52 7.77 -8.39 25.91
C GLY A 52 6.99 -9.53 25.24
N THR A 53 6.27 -10.33 26.05
CA THR A 53 5.47 -11.47 25.59
C THR A 53 4.27 -11.09 24.71
N PHE A 54 3.89 -9.81 24.65
CA PHE A 54 2.83 -9.36 23.74
C PHE A 54 3.28 -9.40 22.28
N ALA A 55 4.58 -9.29 22.01
CA ALA A 55 5.12 -9.42 20.68
C ALA A 55 4.77 -10.78 20.04
N ASP A 56 4.76 -11.85 20.83
CA ASP A 56 4.44 -13.20 20.37
C ASP A 56 2.94 -13.40 20.03
N SER A 57 2.05 -12.68 20.74
CA SER A 57 0.60 -12.71 20.48
C SER A 57 0.19 -11.83 19.31
N MET A 58 1.05 -10.90 18.90
CA MET A 58 0.80 -9.94 17.83
C MET A 58 1.25 -10.41 16.45
N ASN A 59 1.49 -11.70 16.23
CA ASN A 59 2.05 -12.37 15.04
C ASN A 59 1.54 -11.91 13.66
N ARG A 60 0.56 -11.01 13.60
CA ARG A 60 0.00 -10.45 12.33
C ARG A 60 0.35 -8.99 12.08
N PHE A 61 0.80 -8.26 13.10
CA PHE A 61 1.05 -6.83 13.00
C PHE A 61 2.48 -6.52 13.42
N ALA A 62 3.15 -5.64 12.69
CA ALA A 62 4.46 -5.18 13.09
C ALA A 62 4.38 -4.45 14.45
N ILE A 63 5.36 -4.66 15.32
CA ILE A 63 5.47 -3.97 16.61
C ILE A 63 5.35 -2.45 16.44
N GLY A 64 5.78 -1.92 15.29
CA GLY A 64 5.65 -0.51 14.92
C GLY A 64 4.23 0.06 15.02
N THR A 65 3.17 -0.77 14.89
CA THR A 65 1.78 -0.30 15.08
C THR A 65 1.51 0.13 16.52
N MET A 66 2.26 -0.41 17.47
CA MET A 66 2.14 -0.07 18.90
C MET A 66 2.89 1.20 19.29
N PHE A 67 3.79 1.73 18.46
CA PHE A 67 4.55 2.93 18.83
C PHE A 67 3.66 4.15 19.06
N ARG A 68 2.51 4.23 18.39
CA ARG A 68 1.54 5.33 18.56
C ARG A 68 1.01 5.46 19.99
N ILE A 69 0.91 4.35 20.74
CA ILE A 69 0.41 4.39 22.10
C ILE A 69 1.40 4.97 23.12
N MET A 70 2.68 5.02 22.76
CA MET A 70 3.73 5.56 23.62
C MET A 70 3.91 7.07 23.47
N LEU A 71 3.35 7.67 22.42
CA LEU A 71 3.52 9.11 22.10
C LEU A 71 3.26 10.04 23.30
N PRO A 72 2.20 9.85 24.11
CA PRO A 72 1.95 10.73 25.25
C PRO A 72 3.06 10.69 26.30
N ASP A 73 3.71 9.54 26.47
CA ASP A 73 4.73 9.34 27.52
C ASP A 73 6.11 9.82 27.05
N ILE A 74 6.45 9.63 25.76
CA ILE A 74 7.78 9.94 25.22
C ILE A 74 7.93 11.38 24.71
N MET A 75 6.80 12.07 24.51
CA MET A 75 6.77 13.47 24.05
C MET A 75 6.11 14.37 25.10
N PRO A 76 6.70 14.51 26.31
CA PRO A 76 6.04 15.19 27.43
C PRO A 76 5.80 16.67 27.16
N ASP A 77 6.64 17.30 26.33
CA ASP A 77 6.58 18.71 26.02
C ASP A 77 5.58 19.07 24.91
N LEU A 78 5.14 18.07 24.12
CA LEU A 78 4.15 18.27 23.06
C LEU A 78 2.74 18.16 23.61
N LYS A 79 1.88 19.13 23.26
CA LYS A 79 0.46 19.13 23.63
C LYS A 79 -0.41 18.43 22.61
N LYS A 80 0.00 18.47 21.35
CA LYS A 80 -0.76 17.96 20.22
C LYS A 80 0.19 17.39 19.17
N ILE A 81 -0.23 16.31 18.48
CA ILE A 81 0.51 15.72 17.37
C ILE A 81 -0.47 15.12 16.36
N ILE A 82 -0.08 15.08 15.09
CA ILE A 82 -0.73 14.23 14.08
C ILE A 82 0.10 12.97 13.94
N TYR A 83 -0.48 11.83 14.26
CA TYR A 83 0.09 10.51 13.98
C TYR A 83 -0.37 10.04 12.61
N LEU A 84 0.56 9.50 11.84
CA LEU A 84 0.32 8.98 10.50
C LEU A 84 1.02 7.62 10.36
N ASP A 85 0.28 6.61 9.89
CA ASP A 85 0.88 5.34 9.49
C ASP A 85 1.81 5.55 8.28
N TYR A 86 2.72 4.63 8.04
CA TYR A 86 3.73 4.76 6.97
C TYR A 86 3.18 4.44 5.58
N ASP A 87 2.04 3.75 5.49
CA ASP A 87 1.39 3.31 4.26
C ASP A 87 0.31 4.30 3.77
N LEU A 88 0.60 5.59 3.91
CA LEU A 88 -0.30 6.68 3.52
C LEU A 88 0.24 7.46 2.32
N PHE A 89 -0.67 7.86 1.44
CA PHE A 89 -0.44 8.90 0.44
C PHE A 89 -1.22 10.16 0.80
N VAL A 90 -0.50 11.20 1.24
CA VAL A 90 -1.09 12.46 1.68
C VAL A 90 -1.20 13.39 0.48
N ASN A 91 -2.40 13.47 -0.11
CA ASN A 91 -2.70 14.31 -1.28
C ASN A 91 -3.50 15.56 -0.89
N THR A 92 -3.27 16.09 0.31
CA THR A 92 -3.97 17.27 0.84
C THR A 92 -3.08 18.01 1.83
N ASP A 93 -3.45 19.25 2.16
CA ASP A 93 -2.77 20.02 3.19
C ASP A 93 -3.18 19.55 4.59
N ILE A 94 -2.22 19.00 5.37
CA ILE A 94 -2.47 18.53 6.73
C ILE A 94 -2.59 19.67 7.76
N GLU A 95 -2.30 20.90 7.40
CA GLU A 95 -2.54 22.06 8.28
C GLU A 95 -4.02 22.20 8.65
N GLU A 96 -4.94 21.83 7.72
CA GLU A 96 -6.37 21.80 8.02
C GLU A 96 -6.70 20.79 9.14
N LEU A 97 -6.05 19.63 9.15
CA LEU A 97 -6.20 18.62 10.20
C LEU A 97 -5.58 19.09 11.52
N TRP A 98 -4.43 19.76 11.44
CA TRP A 98 -3.78 20.37 12.60
C TRP A 98 -4.65 21.42 13.28
N ASN A 99 -5.35 22.25 12.51
CA ASN A 99 -6.17 23.35 13.00
C ASN A 99 -7.53 22.92 13.57
N LEU A 100 -7.87 21.63 13.55
CA LEU A 100 -9.09 21.15 14.20
C LEU A 100 -9.04 21.43 15.71
N ASN A 101 -10.15 21.97 16.24
CA ASN A 101 -10.29 22.12 17.69
C ASN A 101 -10.64 20.77 18.31
N ILE A 102 -9.70 20.25 19.09
CA ILE A 102 -9.83 18.98 19.85
C ILE A 102 -9.66 19.20 21.36
N ASP A 103 -9.88 20.40 21.86
CA ASP A 103 -9.67 20.74 23.28
C ASP A 103 -10.49 19.85 24.23
N ASN A 104 -11.69 19.47 23.80
CA ASN A 104 -12.60 18.62 24.57
C ASN A 104 -12.48 17.12 24.27
N TYR A 105 -11.53 16.73 23.40
CA TYR A 105 -11.34 15.35 22.97
C TYR A 105 -9.93 14.88 23.26
N CYS A 106 -9.74 13.57 23.33
CA CYS A 106 -8.41 12.94 23.35
C CYS A 106 -7.86 12.74 21.94
N LEU A 107 -8.74 12.39 21.00
CA LEU A 107 -8.41 12.12 19.61
C LEU A 107 -9.37 12.80 18.65
N ALA A 108 -8.90 13.09 17.43
CA ALA A 108 -9.75 13.19 16.25
C ALA A 108 -9.31 12.13 15.23
N ALA A 109 -10.26 11.37 14.70
CA ALA A 109 -10.01 10.26 13.78
C ALA A 109 -11.20 10.04 12.84
N ALA A 110 -10.95 9.48 11.65
CA ALA A 110 -11.99 9.12 10.70
C ALA A 110 -12.61 7.75 11.04
N GLN A 111 -13.91 7.61 10.80
CA GLN A 111 -14.62 6.35 11.01
C GLN A 111 -14.04 5.24 10.13
N ASP A 112 -13.90 4.03 10.68
CA ASP A 112 -13.46 2.85 9.93
C ASP A 112 -14.65 2.11 9.32
N CYS A 113 -15.12 2.61 8.19
CA CYS A 113 -16.19 1.94 7.45
C CYS A 113 -15.70 0.72 6.65
N SER A 114 -14.43 0.70 6.27
CA SER A 114 -13.87 -0.33 5.39
C SER A 114 -13.60 -1.64 6.11
N THR A 115 -12.95 -1.61 7.27
CA THR A 115 -12.70 -2.81 8.08
C THR A 115 -13.99 -3.55 8.40
N ILE A 116 -15.00 -2.82 8.87
CA ILE A 116 -16.29 -3.40 9.23
C ILE A 116 -16.99 -4.03 8.02
N ARG A 117 -16.86 -3.43 6.85
CA ARG A 117 -17.49 -3.91 5.61
C ARG A 117 -16.80 -5.12 5.02
N ASN A 118 -15.47 -5.12 5.00
CA ASN A 118 -14.68 -6.07 4.22
C ASN A 118 -14.07 -7.21 5.07
N TRP A 119 -13.85 -6.99 6.38
CA TRP A 119 -13.09 -7.92 7.24
C TRP A 119 -13.91 -8.47 8.41
N GLY A 120 -15.02 -7.85 8.73
CA GLY A 120 -15.92 -8.27 9.80
C GLY A 120 -15.99 -7.28 10.98
N THR A 121 -16.78 -7.65 11.98
CA THR A 121 -17.00 -6.78 13.14
C THR A 121 -15.78 -6.79 14.07
N PRO A 122 -15.12 -5.63 14.30
CA PRO A 122 -14.02 -5.52 15.27
C PRO A 122 -14.42 -5.98 16.67
N TYR A 123 -13.44 -6.48 17.43
CA TYR A 123 -13.72 -7.03 18.75
C TYR A 123 -14.33 -6.00 19.71
N ALA A 124 -13.81 -4.77 19.74
CA ALA A 124 -14.35 -3.72 20.61
C ALA A 124 -15.83 -3.41 20.31
N VAL A 125 -16.26 -3.50 19.05
CA VAL A 125 -17.68 -3.35 18.67
C VAL A 125 -18.48 -4.57 19.09
N ALA A 126 -17.99 -5.77 18.83
CA ALA A 126 -18.67 -7.02 19.19
C ALA A 126 -18.83 -7.17 20.72
N ALA A 127 -17.87 -6.67 21.49
CA ALA A 127 -17.90 -6.66 22.95
C ALA A 127 -18.71 -5.49 23.55
N GLY A 128 -19.28 -4.60 22.72
CA GLY A 128 -20.07 -3.46 23.18
C GLY A 128 -19.26 -2.34 23.85
N GLN A 129 -17.94 -2.32 23.65
CA GLN A 129 -17.04 -1.32 24.23
C GLN A 129 -17.08 0.02 23.46
N THR A 130 -17.45 -0.04 22.19
CA THR A 130 -17.78 1.10 21.34
C THR A 130 -18.89 0.71 20.37
N SER A 131 -19.55 1.68 19.75
CA SER A 131 -20.55 1.41 18.72
C SER A 131 -19.94 1.40 17.32
N ARG A 132 -20.60 0.71 16.39
CA ARG A 132 -20.14 0.58 15.00
C ARG A 132 -19.96 1.92 14.30
N ASP A 133 -20.85 2.85 14.54
CA ASP A 133 -20.85 4.21 13.98
C ASP A 133 -19.79 5.11 14.61
N ARG A 134 -19.20 4.70 15.73
CA ARG A 134 -18.14 5.42 16.43
C ARG A 134 -16.76 4.79 16.28
N TYR A 135 -16.68 3.59 15.70
CA TYR A 135 -15.42 2.89 15.52
C TYR A 135 -14.57 3.59 14.45
N PHE A 136 -13.36 4.01 14.85
CA PHE A 136 -12.44 4.75 13.98
C PHE A 136 -11.22 3.90 13.60
N ASN A 137 -10.60 4.25 12.46
CA ASN A 137 -9.33 3.68 12.06
C ASN A 137 -8.16 4.44 12.71
N ALA A 138 -7.17 3.70 13.20
CA ALA A 138 -6.03 4.24 13.94
C ALA A 138 -4.86 4.73 13.09
N GLY A 139 -4.93 4.66 11.75
CA GLY A 139 -3.83 5.03 10.86
C GLY A 139 -3.60 6.53 10.69
N VAL A 140 -4.62 7.36 10.97
CA VAL A 140 -4.51 8.82 10.99
C VAL A 140 -5.19 9.33 12.24
N LEU A 141 -4.42 9.90 13.16
CA LEU A 141 -4.91 10.41 14.44
C LEU A 141 -4.40 11.83 14.69
N CYS A 142 -5.30 12.76 14.96
CA CYS A 142 -4.92 14.03 15.59
C CYS A 142 -5.09 13.85 17.10
N MET A 143 -3.98 13.85 17.85
CA MET A 143 -3.94 13.47 19.26
C MET A 143 -3.74 14.69 20.15
N ASN A 144 -4.62 14.87 21.15
CA ASN A 144 -4.43 15.83 22.24
C ASN A 144 -3.68 15.11 23.38
N LEU A 145 -2.35 15.21 23.36
CA LEU A 145 -1.49 14.50 24.30
C LEU A 145 -1.73 14.93 25.75
N ASP A 146 -2.06 16.22 25.98
CA ASP A 146 -2.39 16.71 27.31
C ASP A 146 -3.65 16.04 27.87
N ASN A 147 -4.70 15.91 27.06
CA ASN A 147 -5.93 15.26 27.51
C ASN A 147 -5.75 13.75 27.70
N ILE A 148 -4.92 13.11 26.87
CA ILE A 148 -4.60 11.71 27.01
C ILE A 148 -3.84 11.48 28.33
N ARG A 149 -2.79 12.26 28.62
CA ARG A 149 -1.99 12.15 29.85
C ARG A 149 -2.82 12.35 31.13
N LYS A 150 -3.88 13.16 31.13
CA LYS A 150 -4.79 13.34 32.27
C LYS A 150 -5.48 12.02 32.69
N ASN A 151 -5.58 11.06 31.80
CA ASN A 151 -6.17 9.75 32.08
C ASN A 151 -5.12 8.69 32.51
N GLY A 152 -3.87 9.08 32.73
CA GLY A 152 -2.75 8.16 33.04
C GLY A 152 -1.99 7.71 31.79
N SER A 153 -1.09 6.73 31.96
CA SER A 153 -0.30 6.18 30.86
C SER A 153 -1.18 5.45 29.86
N LEU A 154 -1.16 5.90 28.60
CA LEU A 154 -1.89 5.22 27.52
C LEU A 154 -1.33 3.83 27.27
N PHE A 155 -0.01 3.68 27.36
CA PHE A 155 0.67 2.39 27.21
C PHE A 155 0.09 1.37 28.21
N GLN A 156 0.03 1.71 29.52
CA GLN A 156 -0.49 0.80 30.52
C GLN A 156 -1.96 0.45 30.26
N GLN A 157 -2.78 1.42 29.91
CA GLN A 157 -4.20 1.19 29.60
C GLN A 157 -4.40 0.23 28.43
N VAL A 158 -3.56 0.34 27.39
CA VAL A 158 -3.61 -0.58 26.24
C VAL A 158 -3.15 -1.98 26.64
N ILE A 159 -2.06 -2.10 27.42
CA ILE A 159 -1.60 -3.40 27.91
C ILE A 159 -2.68 -4.09 28.78
N ASP A 160 -3.30 -3.36 29.70
CA ASP A 160 -4.38 -3.88 30.52
C ASP A 160 -5.57 -4.33 29.65
N TYR A 161 -5.94 -3.51 28.65
CA TYR A 161 -6.98 -3.86 27.70
C TYR A 161 -6.68 -5.17 26.95
N LEU A 162 -5.45 -5.35 26.45
CA LEU A 162 -5.05 -6.54 25.70
C LEU A 162 -5.05 -7.79 26.60
N ASN A 163 -4.65 -7.67 27.87
CA ASN A 163 -4.72 -8.75 28.84
C ASN A 163 -6.18 -9.21 29.08
N ASP A 164 -7.08 -8.25 29.21
CA ASP A 164 -8.50 -8.53 29.48
C ASP A 164 -9.24 -8.99 28.21
N ASN A 165 -8.73 -8.68 27.02
CA ASN A 165 -9.38 -8.95 25.73
C ASN A 165 -8.50 -9.75 24.76
N PRO A 166 -8.09 -11.00 25.11
CA PRO A 166 -7.11 -11.78 24.33
C PRO A 166 -7.61 -12.23 22.94
N ARG A 167 -8.89 -11.99 22.62
CA ARG A 167 -9.50 -12.31 21.32
C ARG A 167 -9.54 -11.13 20.36
N THR A 168 -9.01 -9.98 20.75
CA THR A 168 -8.90 -8.84 19.81
C THR A 168 -7.99 -9.20 18.64
N TRP A 169 -8.40 -8.82 17.43
CA TRP A 169 -7.64 -9.07 16.21
C TRP A 169 -7.08 -7.78 15.56
N LEU A 170 -7.46 -6.62 16.11
CA LEU A 170 -6.90 -5.30 15.81
C LEU A 170 -6.42 -4.67 17.13
N PRO A 171 -5.30 -5.13 17.69
CA PRO A 171 -4.95 -4.92 19.09
C PRO A 171 -4.89 -3.44 19.50
N ASP A 172 -4.16 -2.63 18.78
CA ASP A 172 -4.03 -1.20 19.05
C ASP A 172 -5.31 -0.42 18.71
N GLN A 173 -5.92 -0.71 17.57
CA GLN A 173 -7.12 -0.03 17.10
C GLN A 173 -8.33 -0.35 18.01
N ASP A 174 -8.55 -1.61 18.37
CA ASP A 174 -9.63 -2.01 19.29
C ASP A 174 -9.43 -1.37 20.68
N ALA A 175 -8.19 -1.39 21.20
CA ALA A 175 -7.86 -0.76 22.48
C ALA A 175 -8.14 0.74 22.46
N LEU A 176 -7.67 1.47 21.46
CA LEU A 176 -7.91 2.90 21.33
C LEU A 176 -9.39 3.24 21.20
N ASN A 177 -10.15 2.44 20.45
CA ASN A 177 -11.60 2.62 20.31
C ASN A 177 -12.36 2.35 21.61
N ALA A 178 -11.92 1.40 22.43
CA ALA A 178 -12.51 1.13 23.74
C ALA A 178 -12.16 2.22 24.77
N ILE A 179 -10.86 2.57 24.89
CA ILE A 179 -10.34 3.54 25.87
C ILE A 179 -10.89 4.94 25.61
N PHE A 180 -10.95 5.36 24.34
CA PHE A 180 -11.41 6.69 23.95
C PHE A 180 -12.87 6.73 23.47
N SER A 181 -13.66 5.71 23.77
CA SER A 181 -15.10 5.72 23.53
C SER A 181 -15.74 6.97 24.14
N GLY A 182 -16.44 7.77 23.32
CA GLY A 182 -17.01 9.05 23.73
C GLY A 182 -16.01 10.22 23.90
N LYS A 183 -14.70 9.98 23.78
CA LYS A 183 -13.64 10.99 23.87
C LYS A 183 -12.96 11.28 22.54
N THR A 184 -13.48 10.73 21.44
CA THR A 184 -12.97 10.90 20.07
C THR A 184 -13.90 11.78 19.25
N LEU A 185 -13.35 12.83 18.63
CA LEU A 185 -14.00 13.60 17.59
C LEU A 185 -13.95 12.84 16.28
N LEU A 186 -15.07 12.37 15.77
CA LEU A 186 -15.13 11.82 14.43
C LEU A 186 -15.02 12.95 13.40
N ILE A 187 -14.10 12.77 12.46
CA ILE A 187 -13.82 13.70 11.37
C ILE A 187 -14.17 13.10 10.02
N ASP A 188 -14.17 13.94 8.98
CA ASP A 188 -14.46 13.55 7.61
C ASP A 188 -13.53 12.40 7.15
N GLU A 189 -14.10 11.45 6.40
CA GLU A 189 -13.36 10.28 5.88
C GLU A 189 -12.21 10.65 4.95
N LYS A 190 -12.21 11.86 4.34
CA LYS A 190 -11.11 12.35 3.50
C LYS A 190 -9.75 12.30 4.21
N TRP A 191 -9.74 12.31 5.55
CA TRP A 191 -8.53 12.29 6.36
C TRP A 191 -7.92 10.90 6.54
N ASN A 192 -8.67 9.84 6.17
CA ASN A 192 -8.17 8.45 6.24
C ASN A 192 -8.99 7.58 5.27
N TYR A 193 -8.86 7.84 3.97
CA TYR A 193 -9.66 7.23 2.93
C TYR A 193 -8.98 5.99 2.37
N PHE A 194 -9.60 4.83 2.50
CA PHE A 194 -9.01 3.57 2.06
C PHE A 194 -8.89 3.52 0.54
N ILE A 195 -7.70 3.18 0.05
CA ILE A 195 -7.41 3.13 -1.39
C ILE A 195 -8.30 2.11 -2.13
N ASP A 196 -8.68 1.02 -1.47
CA ASP A 196 -9.53 0.00 -2.09
C ASP A 196 -10.93 0.51 -2.43
N GLU A 197 -11.47 1.43 -1.63
CA GLU A 197 -12.75 2.09 -1.96
C GLU A 197 -12.60 3.00 -3.18
N ALA A 198 -11.52 3.76 -3.25
CA ALA A 198 -11.24 4.62 -4.40
C ALA A 198 -11.03 3.80 -5.69
N ARG A 199 -10.31 2.67 -5.58
CA ARG A 199 -10.07 1.76 -6.71
C ARG A 199 -11.36 1.13 -7.20
N LYS A 200 -12.19 0.62 -6.28
CA LYS A 200 -13.48 0.00 -6.59
C LYS A 200 -14.41 0.95 -7.32
N ASN A 201 -14.40 2.22 -6.93
CA ASN A 201 -15.24 3.25 -7.52
C ASN A 201 -14.58 3.94 -8.73
N ASN A 202 -13.34 3.56 -9.08
CA ASN A 202 -12.52 4.19 -10.11
C ASN A 202 -12.45 5.72 -9.96
N GLU A 203 -12.20 6.15 -8.69
CA GLU A 203 -12.14 7.57 -8.34
C GLU A 203 -10.88 8.23 -8.90
N LYS A 204 -10.98 9.53 -9.15
CA LYS A 204 -9.83 10.37 -9.48
C LYS A 204 -9.12 10.80 -8.20
N ALA A 205 -7.86 11.24 -8.35
CA ALA A 205 -7.11 11.80 -7.25
C ALA A 205 -7.73 13.13 -6.77
N GLU A 206 -8.18 13.14 -5.52
CA GLU A 206 -8.77 14.29 -4.83
C GLU A 206 -7.92 14.70 -3.62
N LYS A 207 -8.27 15.80 -2.96
CA LYS A 207 -7.62 16.26 -1.73
C LYS A 207 -8.03 15.37 -0.54
N LYS A 208 -7.35 14.23 -0.40
CA LYS A 208 -7.57 13.23 0.64
C LYS A 208 -6.23 12.67 1.15
N ILE A 209 -6.25 12.05 2.32
CA ILE A 209 -5.21 11.12 2.75
C ILE A 209 -5.68 9.73 2.36
N TYR A 210 -5.00 9.11 1.40
CA TYR A 210 -5.28 7.75 0.95
C TYR A 210 -4.48 6.75 1.78
N HIS A 211 -5.17 5.77 2.34
CA HIS A 211 -4.60 4.75 3.20
C HIS A 211 -4.53 3.40 2.48
N TYR A 212 -3.32 2.88 2.37
CA TYR A 212 -3.03 1.58 1.75
C TYR A 212 -3.08 0.44 2.76
N ALA A 213 -3.95 0.55 3.77
CA ALA A 213 -4.09 -0.41 4.86
C ALA A 213 -4.27 -1.83 4.34
N ALA A 214 -3.42 -2.75 4.82
CA ALA A 214 -3.40 -4.16 4.44
C ALA A 214 -3.17 -4.47 2.94
N THR A 215 -3.06 -3.46 2.11
CA THR A 215 -2.72 -3.59 0.70
C THR A 215 -1.27 -3.21 0.51
N LEU A 216 -0.33 -4.08 0.86
CA LEU A 216 1.10 -3.88 0.58
C LEU A 216 1.27 -3.10 -0.72
N LEU A 217 1.76 -1.87 -0.67
CA LEU A 217 2.10 -0.92 -1.76
C LEU A 217 1.96 -1.45 -3.21
N MET A 218 0.83 -2.07 -3.53
CA MET A 218 0.56 -2.57 -4.85
C MET A 218 -0.10 -1.45 -5.65
N LEU A 219 0.72 -0.83 -6.48
CA LEU A 219 0.30 0.28 -7.31
C LEU A 219 -0.34 -0.24 -8.60
N HIS A 220 -1.57 0.16 -8.83
CA HIS A 220 -2.30 -0.17 -10.05
C HIS A 220 -2.03 0.90 -11.09
N THR A 221 -1.34 0.58 -12.15
CA THR A 221 -0.93 1.55 -13.18
C THR A 221 -2.10 2.21 -13.92
N ASN A 222 -3.27 1.58 -13.92
CA ASN A 222 -4.50 2.14 -14.49
C ASN A 222 -5.29 3.03 -13.52
N ASN A 223 -4.94 3.05 -12.23
CA ASN A 223 -5.56 3.93 -11.25
C ASN A 223 -4.80 5.26 -11.14
N GLU A 224 -5.51 6.39 -11.15
CA GLU A 224 -4.90 7.73 -11.13
C GLU A 224 -4.20 8.02 -9.80
N ILE A 225 -4.78 7.59 -8.68
CA ILE A 225 -4.25 7.82 -7.33
C ILE A 225 -2.94 7.03 -7.16
N ASP A 226 -2.94 5.77 -7.59
CA ASP A 226 -1.74 4.92 -7.53
C ASP A 226 -0.61 5.49 -8.40
N ARG A 227 -0.93 6.03 -9.57
CA ARG A 227 0.07 6.72 -10.40
C ARG A 227 0.62 7.97 -9.72
N ALA A 228 -0.26 8.78 -9.10
CA ALA A 228 0.17 9.97 -8.38
C ALA A 228 1.10 9.59 -7.21
N TYR A 229 0.75 8.56 -6.45
CA TYR A 229 1.60 8.05 -5.37
C TYR A 229 2.92 7.51 -5.90
N TYR A 230 2.92 6.73 -6.98
CA TYR A 230 4.14 6.23 -7.62
C TYR A 230 5.08 7.37 -8.04
N PHE A 231 4.55 8.39 -8.70
CA PHE A 231 5.36 9.56 -9.07
C PHE A 231 5.90 10.31 -7.85
N THR A 232 5.18 10.33 -6.74
CA THR A 232 5.69 10.86 -5.48
C THR A 232 6.85 10.03 -4.94
N ILE A 233 6.77 8.70 -4.98
CA ILE A 233 7.85 7.80 -4.58
C ILE A 233 9.10 8.01 -5.44
N LEU A 234 8.96 8.17 -6.76
CA LEU A 234 10.09 8.40 -7.66
C LEU A 234 10.87 9.69 -7.36
N ARG A 235 10.24 10.67 -6.72
CA ARG A 235 10.91 11.91 -6.28
C ARG A 235 11.60 11.80 -4.93
N THR A 236 11.55 10.64 -4.29
CA THR A 236 12.28 10.37 -3.03
C THR A 236 13.69 9.85 -3.31
N PRO A 237 14.59 9.86 -2.31
CA PRO A 237 15.90 9.23 -2.41
C PRO A 237 15.88 7.70 -2.61
N TRP A 238 14.71 7.07 -2.62
CA TRP A 238 14.51 5.65 -2.95
C TRP A 238 13.95 5.45 -4.37
N GLY A 239 13.73 6.51 -5.14
CA GLY A 239 13.05 6.45 -6.43
C GLY A 239 13.65 5.41 -7.38
N GLU A 240 14.95 5.48 -7.65
CA GLU A 240 15.67 4.52 -8.50
C GLU A 240 15.57 3.09 -7.94
N GLN A 241 15.79 2.93 -6.65
CA GLN A 241 15.72 1.62 -5.99
C GLN A 241 14.30 1.01 -6.05
N MET A 242 13.27 1.85 -5.95
CA MET A 242 11.88 1.41 -6.08
C MET A 242 11.53 1.05 -7.52
N GLU A 243 12.03 1.80 -8.49
CA GLU A 243 11.86 1.48 -9.91
C GLU A 243 12.48 0.13 -10.24
N ASP A 244 13.74 -0.09 -9.83
CA ASP A 244 14.43 -1.36 -9.98
C ASP A 244 13.72 -2.50 -9.23
N GLY A 245 13.28 -2.24 -8.00
CA GLY A 245 12.57 -3.22 -7.17
C GLY A 245 11.21 -3.61 -7.75
N LEU A 246 10.44 -2.68 -8.29
CA LEU A 246 9.18 -2.96 -8.97
C LEU A 246 9.41 -3.76 -10.26
N LEU A 247 10.44 -3.43 -11.02
CA LEU A 247 10.85 -4.16 -12.21
C LEU A 247 11.32 -5.57 -11.85
N CYS A 248 12.24 -5.69 -10.90
CA CYS A 248 12.78 -6.99 -10.45
C CYS A 248 11.69 -7.85 -9.81
N ASN A 249 10.82 -7.30 -8.96
CA ASN A 249 9.73 -8.05 -8.34
C ASN A 249 8.67 -8.48 -9.37
N SER A 250 8.35 -7.63 -10.32
CA SER A 250 7.45 -7.99 -11.41
C SER A 250 8.04 -9.10 -12.27
N MET A 251 9.32 -8.98 -12.62
CA MET A 251 10.05 -10.01 -13.37
C MET A 251 10.27 -11.27 -12.53
N GLY A 252 10.70 -11.16 -11.28
CA GLY A 252 10.94 -12.30 -10.38
C GLY A 252 9.68 -13.10 -10.09
N ARG A 253 8.54 -12.44 -9.87
CA ARG A 253 7.26 -13.14 -9.69
C ARG A 253 6.78 -13.86 -10.93
N ILE A 254 7.09 -13.33 -12.10
CA ILE A 254 6.82 -13.98 -13.38
C ILE A 254 7.71 -15.23 -13.50
N VAL A 255 9.00 -15.12 -13.15
CA VAL A 255 9.96 -16.25 -13.20
C VAL A 255 9.61 -17.33 -12.18
N ASP A 256 9.40 -16.97 -10.91
CA ASP A 256 9.21 -17.94 -9.82
C ASP A 256 7.90 -18.72 -9.94
N ARG A 257 6.85 -18.12 -10.47
CA ARG A 257 5.54 -18.80 -10.55
C ARG A 257 5.41 -19.81 -11.65
N THR A 258 6.16 -19.70 -12.74
CA THR A 258 5.87 -20.49 -13.93
C THR A 258 7.07 -21.12 -14.64
N GLY A 259 8.30 -20.65 -14.40
CA GLY A 259 9.46 -20.95 -15.24
C GLY A 259 9.27 -20.55 -16.72
N MET A 260 8.13 -19.95 -17.03
CA MET A 260 7.73 -19.58 -18.39
C MET A 260 8.52 -18.39 -18.91
N LEU A 261 8.80 -17.39 -18.03
CA LEU A 261 9.57 -16.21 -18.46
C LEU A 261 11.01 -16.60 -18.79
N GLU A 262 11.60 -17.53 -18.03
CA GLU A 262 12.94 -18.05 -18.33
C GLU A 262 12.96 -18.71 -19.72
N LYS A 263 11.95 -19.52 -20.03
CA LYS A 263 11.78 -20.11 -21.36
C LYS A 263 11.58 -19.04 -22.42
N LEU A 264 10.74 -18.03 -22.15
CA LEU A 264 10.51 -16.90 -23.06
C LEU A 264 11.78 -16.09 -23.27
N LEU A 265 12.48 -15.68 -22.21
CA LEU A 265 13.73 -14.92 -22.30
C LEU A 265 14.82 -15.72 -23.03
N LYS A 266 14.90 -17.01 -22.79
CA LYS A 266 15.82 -17.90 -23.48
C LYS A 266 15.50 -17.98 -24.97
N LYS A 267 14.24 -18.00 -25.35
CA LYS A 267 13.82 -17.94 -26.77
C LYS A 267 14.06 -16.57 -27.36
N VAL A 268 13.74 -15.48 -26.67
CA VAL A 268 13.91 -14.09 -27.16
C VAL A 268 15.38 -13.70 -27.30
N THR A 269 16.28 -14.25 -26.49
CA THR A 269 17.72 -14.01 -26.59
C THR A 269 18.39 -14.83 -27.71
N GLN A 270 17.70 -15.83 -28.27
CA GLN A 270 18.15 -16.53 -29.48
C GLN A 270 17.84 -15.60 -30.69
N ASN A 271 18.85 -15.27 -31.48
CA ASN A 271 18.70 -14.40 -32.64
C ASN A 271 17.57 -14.86 -33.59
N ASN A 272 16.71 -13.93 -34.01
CA ASN A 272 15.61 -14.08 -34.99
C ASN A 272 14.25 -14.59 -34.45
N ILE A 273 13.92 -14.39 -33.18
CA ILE A 273 12.55 -14.66 -32.72
C ILE A 273 11.61 -13.53 -33.09
N ARG A 274 10.53 -13.90 -33.76
CA ARG A 274 9.39 -13.06 -34.05
C ARG A 274 8.44 -13.10 -32.85
N LEU A 275 8.17 -11.95 -32.22
CA LEU A 275 7.19 -11.80 -31.16
C LEU A 275 5.89 -11.26 -31.75
N VAL A 276 4.83 -12.01 -31.54
CA VAL A 276 3.47 -11.62 -31.93
C VAL A 276 2.64 -11.43 -30.68
N PHE A 277 2.14 -10.21 -30.48
CA PHE A 277 1.29 -9.87 -29.36
C PHE A 277 -0.17 -9.87 -29.77
N TYR A 278 -0.97 -10.59 -29.01
CA TYR A 278 -2.41 -10.64 -29.15
C TYR A 278 -3.07 -9.92 -27.97
N GLY A 279 -3.72 -8.80 -28.26
CA GLY A 279 -4.38 -7.97 -27.26
C GLY A 279 -4.45 -6.50 -27.67
N GLY A 280 -5.51 -5.81 -27.33
CA GLY A 280 -5.77 -4.43 -27.71
C GLY A 280 -4.72 -3.42 -27.21
N GLU A 281 -4.76 -2.20 -27.74
CA GLU A 281 -3.80 -1.12 -27.44
C GLU A 281 -3.65 -0.76 -25.96
N ASN A 282 -4.66 -1.07 -25.15
CA ASN A 282 -4.68 -0.83 -23.70
C ASN A 282 -4.30 -2.04 -22.86
N SER A 283 -3.79 -3.12 -23.48
CA SER A 283 -3.41 -4.31 -22.74
C SER A 283 -2.33 -3.99 -21.70
N SER A 284 -2.43 -4.66 -20.57
CA SER A 284 -1.45 -4.57 -19.47
C SER A 284 -0.02 -4.88 -19.92
N ILE A 285 0.15 -5.75 -20.92
CA ILE A 285 1.45 -6.03 -21.56
C ILE A 285 2.01 -4.82 -22.26
N ARG A 286 1.21 -4.13 -23.08
CA ARG A 286 1.69 -2.96 -23.83
C ARG A 286 2.13 -1.85 -22.89
N ASN A 287 1.42 -1.71 -21.76
CA ASN A 287 1.79 -0.79 -20.69
C ASN A 287 3.06 -1.23 -19.97
N ALA A 288 3.22 -2.51 -19.63
CA ALA A 288 4.43 -3.05 -19.02
C ALA A 288 5.65 -2.90 -19.95
N MET A 289 5.48 -3.13 -21.25
CA MET A 289 6.56 -2.97 -22.23
C MET A 289 6.96 -1.49 -22.43
N ARG A 290 6.00 -0.55 -22.38
CA ARG A 290 6.30 0.89 -22.39
C ARG A 290 7.11 1.30 -21.15
N LEU A 291 6.79 0.76 -19.98
CA LEU A 291 7.54 0.99 -18.74
C LEU A 291 8.98 0.46 -18.82
N LEU A 292 9.19 -0.66 -19.49
CA LEU A 292 10.53 -1.25 -19.68
C LEU A 292 11.40 -0.47 -20.68
N ASN A 293 10.88 0.61 -21.29
CA ASN A 293 11.56 1.45 -22.30
C ASN A 293 12.32 0.61 -23.35
N ARG A 294 11.78 -0.57 -23.67
CA ARG A 294 12.31 -1.47 -24.70
C ARG A 294 11.64 -1.14 -26.01
N ASN A 295 12.45 -0.80 -26.98
CA ASN A 295 11.98 -0.55 -28.34
C ASN A 295 11.71 -1.91 -28.99
N PHE A 296 10.43 -2.27 -29.08
CA PHE A 296 9.96 -3.48 -29.75
C PHE A 296 9.37 -3.12 -31.11
N ASP A 297 10.04 -2.25 -31.84
CA ASP A 297 9.62 -1.81 -33.19
C ASP A 297 9.50 -2.99 -34.19
N SER A 298 10.02 -4.16 -33.83
CA SER A 298 9.91 -5.40 -34.61
C SER A 298 8.77 -6.32 -34.19
N CYS A 299 7.93 -5.91 -33.20
CA CYS A 299 6.84 -6.75 -32.72
C CYS A 299 5.56 -6.48 -33.49
N GLU A 300 4.84 -7.55 -33.80
CA GLU A 300 3.53 -7.48 -34.39
C GLU A 300 2.44 -7.46 -33.32
N TRP A 301 1.43 -6.61 -33.50
CA TRP A 301 0.31 -6.46 -32.58
C TRP A 301 -1.00 -6.74 -33.29
N HIS A 302 -1.76 -7.70 -32.79
CA HIS A 302 -3.07 -8.05 -33.29
C HIS A 302 -4.13 -7.85 -32.23
N GLU A 303 -5.26 -7.24 -32.57
CA GLU A 303 -6.43 -7.17 -31.67
C GLU A 303 -7.21 -8.50 -31.66
N HIS A 304 -7.22 -9.20 -32.77
CA HIS A 304 -7.84 -10.52 -32.91
C HIS A 304 -6.92 -11.45 -33.69
N LEU A 305 -6.80 -12.71 -33.23
CA LEU A 305 -6.11 -13.76 -33.97
C LEU A 305 -7.07 -14.43 -34.95
N LYS A 306 -6.60 -14.65 -36.18
CA LYS A 306 -7.30 -15.43 -37.18
C LYS A 306 -6.49 -16.67 -37.49
N GLU A 307 -7.18 -17.82 -37.69
CA GLU A 307 -6.51 -19.10 -37.98
C GLU A 307 -5.51 -19.04 -39.13
N ASN A 308 -5.85 -18.29 -40.19
CA ASN A 308 -5.00 -18.13 -41.36
C ASN A 308 -3.81 -17.16 -41.19
N GLU A 309 -3.68 -16.54 -40.04
CA GLU A 309 -2.58 -15.60 -39.70
C GLU A 309 -1.55 -16.24 -38.77
N ILE A 310 -1.82 -17.46 -38.27
CA ILE A 310 -0.93 -18.16 -37.34
C ILE A 310 0.23 -18.81 -38.11
N ILE A 311 1.43 -18.49 -37.63
CA ILE A 311 2.68 -19.09 -38.14
C ILE A 311 3.15 -20.12 -37.10
N CYS A 312 3.19 -21.36 -37.53
CA CYS A 312 3.70 -22.46 -36.72
C CYS A 312 5.16 -22.75 -37.15
N ASP A 313 6.09 -22.00 -36.58
CA ASP A 313 7.51 -22.24 -36.72
C ASP A 313 8.24 -22.12 -35.38
N ASP A 314 9.47 -22.61 -35.31
CA ASP A 314 10.28 -22.58 -34.08
C ASP A 314 10.76 -21.17 -33.70
N ASN A 315 10.55 -20.19 -34.56
CA ASN A 315 11.05 -18.83 -34.38
C ASN A 315 9.94 -17.83 -34.07
N THR A 316 8.68 -18.24 -34.02
CA THR A 316 7.55 -17.37 -33.68
C THR A 316 7.00 -17.69 -32.28
N VAL A 317 6.89 -16.68 -31.43
CA VAL A 317 6.31 -16.80 -30.08
C VAL A 317 5.14 -15.84 -29.96
N TYR A 318 4.00 -16.35 -29.51
CA TYR A 318 2.79 -15.59 -29.28
C TYR A 318 2.67 -15.22 -27.81
N ILE A 319 2.37 -13.96 -27.54
CA ILE A 319 2.06 -13.44 -26.21
C ILE A 319 0.59 -13.02 -26.18
N VAL A 320 -0.22 -13.78 -25.47
CA VAL A 320 -1.68 -13.57 -25.41
C VAL A 320 -2.05 -12.78 -24.17
N SER A 321 -2.69 -11.61 -24.37
CA SER A 321 -3.30 -10.87 -23.28
C SER A 321 -4.63 -11.52 -22.90
N ALA A 322 -4.82 -11.72 -21.61
CA ALA A 322 -6.06 -12.26 -21.09
C ALA A 322 -7.29 -11.37 -21.34
N GLU A 323 -7.05 -10.06 -21.38
CA GLU A 323 -8.09 -9.07 -21.61
C GLU A 323 -8.58 -9.08 -23.06
N ALA A 324 -7.83 -9.74 -23.94
CA ALA A 324 -8.15 -9.85 -25.35
C ALA A 324 -8.74 -11.24 -25.73
N ASP A 325 -8.74 -12.17 -24.78
CA ASP A 325 -9.26 -13.50 -24.99
C ASP A 325 -10.80 -13.49 -24.89
N ASP A 326 -11.45 -13.36 -26.03
CA ASP A 326 -12.90 -13.55 -26.19
C ASP A 326 -13.30 -15.05 -26.14
N GLY A 327 -12.39 -15.92 -25.67
CA GLY A 327 -12.55 -17.37 -25.59
C GLY A 327 -12.11 -18.15 -26.83
N ASN A 328 -11.85 -17.47 -27.95
CA ASN A 328 -11.50 -18.12 -29.22
C ASN A 328 -9.98 -18.14 -29.49
N GLY A 329 -9.25 -17.11 -29.01
CA GLY A 329 -7.83 -16.97 -29.35
C GLY A 329 -6.95 -18.11 -28.86
N LEU A 330 -7.20 -18.65 -27.66
CA LEU A 330 -6.47 -19.79 -27.12
C LEU A 330 -6.81 -21.09 -27.84
N GLU A 331 -8.07 -21.27 -28.22
CA GLU A 331 -8.53 -22.44 -28.98
C GLU A 331 -7.92 -22.45 -30.37
N ILE A 332 -7.82 -21.30 -31.02
CA ILE A 332 -7.15 -21.12 -32.31
C ILE A 332 -5.68 -21.52 -32.25
N LEU A 333 -4.93 -21.07 -31.22
CA LEU A 333 -3.52 -21.41 -31.05
C LEU A 333 -3.33 -22.90 -30.75
N ALA A 334 -4.18 -23.48 -29.91
CA ALA A 334 -4.14 -24.93 -29.61
C ALA A 334 -4.48 -25.80 -30.84
N ASN A 335 -5.48 -25.37 -31.63
CA ASN A 335 -5.87 -26.06 -32.86
C ASN A 335 -4.78 -25.96 -33.94
N ALA A 336 -3.97 -24.92 -33.91
CA ALA A 336 -2.78 -24.79 -34.76
C ALA A 336 -1.58 -25.67 -34.28
N GLY A 337 -1.75 -26.44 -33.21
CA GLY A 337 -0.71 -27.31 -32.67
C GLY A 337 0.36 -26.63 -31.85
N LEU A 338 0.09 -25.38 -31.39
CA LEU A 338 1.01 -24.63 -30.55
C LEU A 338 0.82 -24.98 -29.07
N GLU A 339 1.91 -25.06 -28.31
CA GLU A 339 1.90 -25.44 -26.90
C GLU A 339 2.12 -24.25 -25.98
N ASN A 340 1.26 -24.12 -24.93
CA ASN A 340 1.41 -23.10 -23.91
C ASN A 340 2.71 -23.28 -23.10
N GLY A 341 3.49 -22.23 -23.02
CA GLY A 341 4.81 -22.23 -22.38
C GLY A 341 5.95 -22.61 -23.29
N GLU A 342 5.65 -22.99 -24.53
CA GLU A 342 6.64 -23.25 -25.59
C GLU A 342 6.52 -22.29 -26.76
N ASN A 343 5.37 -22.24 -27.40
CA ASN A 343 5.11 -21.41 -28.57
C ASN A 343 4.23 -20.20 -28.28
N TYR A 344 3.41 -20.28 -27.22
CA TYR A 344 2.66 -19.13 -26.74
C TYR A 344 2.66 -19.02 -25.22
N PHE A 345 2.43 -17.81 -24.72
CA PHE A 345 2.40 -17.48 -23.31
C PHE A 345 1.18 -16.59 -23.00
N ILE A 346 0.42 -16.97 -21.97
CA ILE A 346 -0.80 -16.24 -21.56
C ILE A 346 -0.44 -15.28 -20.43
N THR A 347 -0.70 -13.99 -20.63
CA THR A 347 -0.35 -12.96 -19.64
C THR A 347 -1.15 -13.00 -18.37
N GLN A 348 -2.35 -13.54 -18.41
CA GLN A 348 -3.15 -13.75 -17.20
C GLN A 348 -2.39 -14.48 -16.11
N ARG A 349 -1.59 -15.46 -16.46
CA ARG A 349 -0.77 -16.18 -15.50
C ARG A 349 0.41 -15.33 -14.98
N PHE A 350 0.73 -14.25 -15.66
CA PHE A 350 1.80 -13.33 -15.30
C PHE A 350 1.31 -12.11 -14.51
N LEU A 351 0.04 -11.70 -14.71
CA LEU A 351 -0.50 -10.43 -14.23
C LEU A 351 -1.75 -10.63 -13.38
N HIS A 352 -2.18 -11.86 -13.09
CA HIS A 352 -3.40 -12.08 -12.32
C HIS A 352 -3.28 -11.49 -10.92
N TYR A 353 -4.02 -10.45 -10.79
CA TYR A 353 -4.63 -9.99 -9.58
C TYR A 353 -5.69 -11.03 -9.18
N THR A 354 -5.45 -11.79 -8.15
CA THR A 354 -6.56 -12.44 -7.46
C THR A 354 -7.28 -11.36 -6.66
N GLU A 355 -8.60 -11.37 -6.63
CA GLU A 355 -9.45 -10.46 -5.83
C GLU A 355 -9.09 -10.42 -4.33
N GLY A 356 -8.05 -11.10 -3.91
CA GLY A 356 -7.49 -11.18 -2.56
C GLY A 356 -6.09 -10.59 -2.39
N GLY A 357 -5.60 -9.78 -3.34
CA GLY A 357 -4.24 -9.25 -3.28
C GLY A 357 -3.17 -10.31 -3.57
N PHE A 358 -1.92 -9.91 -3.78
CA PHE A 358 -0.83 -10.88 -3.90
C PHE A 358 -0.67 -11.62 -2.58
N ALA A 359 -1.03 -12.88 -2.54
CA ALA A 359 -0.47 -13.77 -1.54
C ALA A 359 1.03 -13.91 -1.84
N LEU A 360 1.85 -13.43 -0.94
CA LEU A 360 3.28 -13.71 -0.88
C LEU A 360 3.48 -15.21 -0.67
#